data_98b87140d12190a73a48b29d2b35c79e
#
_entry.id   98b87140d12190a73a48b29d2b35c79e
#
_cell.length_a   1.000
_cell.length_b   1.000
_cell.length_c   1.000
_cell.angle_alpha   90.00
_cell.angle_beta   90.00
_cell.angle_gamma   90.00
#
_symmetry.space_group_name_H-M   'P 1'
#
loop_
_entity.id
_entity.type
_entity.pdbx_description
1 polymer ?
#
loop_
_entity_poly.entity_id
_entity_poly.type
_entity_poly.pdbx_seq_one_letter_code
_entity_poly.pdbx_strand_id
1 'polypeptide(L)'
;MLRSILCSFLLLSAATLALAQQPFLSSEQWVKLRNETNGAAPYENLRYLTRLHRVPATAEFDQAAQFILRRAREYGLSEVQSEQFPIDGKTQYGLMRSYLGWTVEAGQLWEVRPQHLLLGDWATDPIRLADYSHSADVEAALVDVGDGSHEADYTGKDVRGKIVLADGVLARVQALAIIKYGAAGIVSDMPNQTTAWSGLDRTIVRWGHLDARQPTGFAFMISRDTAEALRTRLRAGEQIVLNAKVKAEVGPGHWTVVSGVIPGTDPASGEIVYSCHLDHPRPGANDNGSGCVTILESARVLVQLIGSGALPRPRRTLRFVWGPEVEGTMAYLSRHPDIRARLRVNIHMDMVGGDPFKNKSIFHVTETPWSLPSFVTDIRSCLRGCDSYWSSRLRQRRSRAGCRSDRDSSRRTRHPQPVSGGRNAVFRRQRSRRL
;
A
#
# COMPACT_ATOMS: atom_id res chain seq x y z
N MET A 1 -14.89 49.00 38.09
CA MET A 1 -14.34 48.65 36.76
C MET A 1 -12.99 47.95 36.80
N LEU A 2 -12.00 48.38 37.56
CA LEU A 2 -10.66 47.74 37.59
C LEU A 2 -10.65 46.28 38.08
N ARG A 3 -11.48 45.93 39.07
CA ARG A 3 -11.60 44.55 39.60
C ARG A 3 -12.21 43.56 38.59
N SER A 4 -13.14 44.00 37.78
CA SER A 4 -13.76 43.14 36.73
C SER A 4 -12.83 42.88 35.58
N ILE A 5 -11.95 43.80 35.24
CA ILE A 5 -10.93 43.63 34.16
C ILE A 5 -9.83 42.66 34.60
N LEU A 6 -9.42 42.71 35.89
CA LEU A 6 -8.41 41.78 36.43
C LEU A 6 -8.91 40.32 36.47
N CYS A 7 -10.18 40.11 36.84
CA CYS A 7 -10.78 38.76 36.81
C CYS A 7 -10.92 38.19 35.38
N SER A 8 -11.24 39.04 34.40
CA SER A 8 -11.32 38.61 33.00
C SER A 8 -9.94 38.23 32.42
N PHE A 9 -8.89 38.94 32.79
CA PHE A 9 -7.52 38.62 32.39
C PHE A 9 -6.98 37.32 33.04
N LEU A 10 -7.33 37.08 34.31
CA LEU A 10 -6.97 35.82 35.00
C LEU A 10 -7.72 34.62 34.45
N LEU A 11 -8.98 34.74 34.04
CA LEU A 11 -9.75 33.70 33.41
C LEU A 11 -9.26 33.40 31.96
N LEU A 12 -8.85 34.42 31.20
CA LEU A 12 -8.25 34.21 29.87
C LEU A 12 -6.87 33.58 29.97
N SER A 13 -6.04 33.90 30.95
CA SER A 13 -4.72 33.29 31.13
C SER A 13 -4.82 31.85 31.64
N ALA A 14 -5.82 31.48 32.43
CA ALA A 14 -6.09 30.11 32.85
C ALA A 14 -6.60 29.25 31.69
N ALA A 15 -7.41 29.81 30.79
CA ALA A 15 -7.90 29.10 29.60
C ALA A 15 -6.79 28.82 28.57
N THR A 16 -5.78 29.69 28.47
CA THR A 16 -4.65 29.48 27.56
C THR A 16 -3.62 28.44 28.05
N LEU A 17 -3.57 28.18 29.37
CA LEU A 17 -2.73 27.13 29.94
C LEU A 17 -3.36 25.74 29.84
N ALA A 18 -4.68 25.63 29.73
CA ALA A 18 -5.38 24.35 29.56
C ALA A 18 -5.28 23.73 28.16
N LEU A 19 -4.82 24.48 27.15
CA LEU A 19 -4.76 24.03 25.75
C LEU A 19 -3.48 23.30 25.37
N ALA A 20 -2.54 23.07 26.29
CA ALA A 20 -1.24 22.47 26.00
C ALA A 20 -1.06 21.04 26.54
N GLN A 21 -2.06 20.48 27.21
CA GLN A 21 -1.92 19.14 27.77
C GLN A 21 -2.28 18.09 26.73
N GLN A 22 -1.30 17.25 26.37
CA GLN A 22 -1.53 16.12 25.48
C GLN A 22 -2.54 15.16 26.13
N PRO A 23 -3.59 14.75 25.41
CA PRO A 23 -4.52 13.78 25.95
C PRO A 23 -3.79 12.45 26.22
N PHE A 24 -4.09 11.81 27.33
CA PHE A 24 -3.67 10.46 27.73
C PHE A 24 -2.19 10.29 28.15
N LEU A 25 -1.29 11.20 27.82
CA LEU A 25 0.12 11.16 28.19
C LEU A 25 0.52 12.46 28.90
N SER A 26 1.41 12.36 29.90
CA SER A 26 2.03 13.56 30.44
C SER A 26 2.96 14.21 29.40
N SER A 27 3.20 15.51 29.53
CA SER A 27 4.14 16.22 28.65
C SER A 27 5.53 15.60 28.66
N GLU A 28 5.98 15.09 29.83
CA GLU A 28 7.24 14.41 29.98
C GLU A 28 7.27 13.08 29.19
N GLN A 29 6.24 12.25 29.32
CA GLN A 29 6.10 10.99 28.56
C GLN A 29 6.08 11.24 27.06
N TRP A 30 5.38 12.28 26.61
CA TRP A 30 5.35 12.67 25.22
C TRP A 30 6.72 13.09 24.71
N VAL A 31 7.48 13.87 25.49
CA VAL A 31 8.85 14.27 25.14
C VAL A 31 9.76 13.04 25.03
N LYS A 32 9.67 12.08 25.97
CA LYS A 32 10.44 10.84 25.93
C LYS A 32 10.14 10.02 24.68
N LEU A 33 8.86 9.80 24.35
CA LEU A 33 8.45 9.11 23.14
C LEU A 33 9.02 9.78 21.89
N ARG A 34 8.85 11.09 21.77
CA ARG A 34 9.33 11.85 20.63
C ARG A 34 10.84 11.81 20.48
N ASN A 35 11.58 11.89 21.58
CA ASN A 35 13.05 11.90 21.55
C ASN A 35 13.63 10.52 21.25
N GLU A 36 12.95 9.43 21.68
CA GLU A 36 13.37 8.07 21.39
C GLU A 36 13.07 7.66 19.94
N THR A 37 11.99 8.19 19.36
CA THR A 37 11.62 7.90 17.97
C THR A 37 12.60 8.57 17.02
N ASN A 38 13.16 7.79 16.10
CA ASN A 38 14.04 8.31 15.05
C ASN A 38 13.67 7.75 13.68
N GLY A 39 14.10 8.41 12.62
CA GLY A 39 13.83 7.97 11.26
C GLY A 39 14.93 7.12 10.63
N ALA A 40 16.11 7.01 11.25
CA ALA A 40 17.27 6.35 10.65
C ALA A 40 17.10 4.81 10.63
N ALA A 41 16.76 4.22 11.77
CA ALA A 41 16.57 2.77 11.86
C ALA A 41 15.42 2.25 10.97
N PRO A 42 14.21 2.83 10.99
CA PRO A 42 13.15 2.42 10.07
C PRO A 42 13.51 2.66 8.60
N TYR A 43 14.26 3.72 8.27
CA TYR A 43 14.71 3.96 6.90
C TYR A 43 15.67 2.86 6.40
N GLU A 44 16.65 2.45 7.22
CA GLU A 44 17.57 1.36 6.85
C GLU A 44 16.84 0.00 6.76
N ASN A 45 15.88 -0.27 7.64
CA ASN A 45 15.01 -1.43 7.53
C ASN A 45 14.20 -1.42 6.23
N LEU A 46 13.66 -0.26 5.87
CA LEU A 46 12.91 -0.07 4.63
C LEU A 46 13.79 -0.30 3.40
N ARG A 47 15.02 0.23 3.39
CA ARG A 47 15.99 0.02 2.30
C ARG A 47 16.29 -1.46 2.07
N TYR A 48 16.30 -2.29 3.11
CA TYR A 48 16.43 -3.73 2.95
C TYR A 48 15.19 -4.33 2.28
N LEU A 49 14.00 -4.04 2.81
CA LEU A 49 12.74 -4.60 2.32
C LEU A 49 12.46 -4.26 0.86
N THR A 50 12.82 -3.05 0.42
CA THR A 50 12.58 -2.58 -0.96
C THR A 50 13.41 -3.30 -2.02
N ARG A 51 14.42 -4.09 -1.62
CA ARG A 51 15.21 -4.91 -2.56
C ARG A 51 14.52 -6.21 -2.92
N LEU A 52 13.55 -6.63 -2.12
CA LEU A 52 12.87 -7.91 -2.25
C LEU A 52 11.54 -7.75 -2.99
N HIS A 53 11.27 -8.68 -3.89
CA HIS A 53 9.97 -8.83 -4.54
C HIS A 53 9.09 -9.70 -3.64
N ARG A 54 8.38 -9.05 -2.71
CA ARG A 54 7.71 -9.69 -1.57
C ARG A 54 6.31 -10.24 -1.92
N VAL A 55 6.24 -11.02 -2.99
CA VAL A 55 5.01 -11.74 -3.32
C VAL A 55 4.86 -12.94 -2.38
N PRO A 56 3.68 -13.16 -1.78
CA PRO A 56 3.44 -14.28 -0.88
C PRO A 56 3.77 -15.64 -1.52
N ALA A 57 4.23 -16.59 -0.72
CA ALA A 57 4.69 -17.91 -1.14
C ALA A 57 6.00 -17.92 -1.97
N THR A 58 6.74 -16.83 -1.99
CA THR A 58 8.07 -16.78 -2.63
C THR A 58 9.21 -16.78 -1.62
N ALA A 59 10.39 -17.22 -2.06
CA ALA A 59 11.59 -17.18 -1.23
C ALA A 59 11.97 -15.75 -0.77
N GLU A 60 11.70 -14.74 -1.59
CA GLU A 60 11.98 -13.33 -1.23
C GLU A 60 10.99 -12.80 -0.19
N PHE A 61 9.72 -13.25 -0.20
CA PHE A 61 8.80 -12.96 0.90
C PHE A 61 9.29 -13.58 2.21
N ASP A 62 9.72 -14.84 2.19
CA ASP A 62 10.26 -15.50 3.37
C ASP A 62 11.55 -14.82 3.88
N GLN A 63 12.41 -14.33 2.99
CA GLN A 63 13.57 -13.51 3.37
C GLN A 63 13.15 -12.23 4.09
N ALA A 64 12.11 -11.55 3.61
CA ALA A 64 11.56 -10.37 4.28
C ALA A 64 10.98 -10.72 5.66
N ALA A 65 10.22 -11.81 5.77
CA ALA A 65 9.67 -12.30 7.04
C ALA A 65 10.79 -12.65 8.03
N GLN A 66 11.84 -13.34 7.58
CA GLN A 66 13.00 -13.65 8.41
C GLN A 66 13.77 -12.39 8.84
N PHE A 67 13.83 -11.38 7.99
CA PHE A 67 14.42 -10.10 8.37
C PHE A 67 13.62 -9.43 9.49
N ILE A 68 12.30 -9.34 9.37
CA ILE A 68 11.42 -8.80 10.43
C ILE A 68 11.57 -9.61 11.73
N LEU A 69 11.57 -10.95 11.64
CA LEU A 69 11.73 -11.84 12.78
C LEU A 69 13.02 -11.53 13.58
N ARG A 70 14.14 -11.39 12.88
CA ARG A 70 15.42 -11.03 13.51
C ARG A 70 15.35 -9.65 14.16
N ARG A 71 14.85 -8.64 13.45
CA ARG A 71 14.74 -7.28 13.97
C ARG A 71 13.82 -7.19 15.18
N ALA A 72 12.71 -7.90 15.18
CA ALA A 72 11.78 -7.96 16.31
C ALA A 72 12.46 -8.54 17.57
N ARG A 73 13.28 -9.58 17.39
CA ARG A 73 14.10 -10.15 18.48
C ARG A 73 15.18 -9.19 18.97
N GLU A 74 15.93 -8.58 18.06
CA GLU A 74 16.97 -7.59 18.35
C GLU A 74 16.42 -6.39 19.13
N TYR A 75 15.19 -5.99 18.83
CA TYR A 75 14.49 -4.88 19.50
C TYR A 75 13.83 -5.28 20.82
N GLY A 76 13.94 -6.55 21.22
CA GLY A 76 13.54 -7.04 22.54
C GLY A 76 12.05 -7.38 22.67
N LEU A 77 11.34 -7.63 21.59
CA LEU A 77 10.01 -8.21 21.67
C LEU A 77 10.08 -9.62 22.28
N SER A 78 9.08 -9.97 23.06
CA SER A 78 8.89 -11.31 23.61
C SER A 78 8.07 -12.19 22.66
N GLU A 79 8.14 -13.51 22.81
CA GLU A 79 7.35 -14.49 22.05
C GLU A 79 7.44 -14.28 20.53
N VAL A 80 8.63 -13.90 20.03
CA VAL A 80 8.82 -13.63 18.61
C VAL A 80 8.89 -14.94 17.84
N GLN A 81 7.91 -15.15 16.96
CA GLN A 81 7.75 -16.36 16.18
C GLN A 81 7.39 -16.08 14.73
N SER A 82 7.64 -17.06 13.86
CA SER A 82 7.24 -17.09 12.46
C SER A 82 6.42 -18.36 12.24
N GLU A 83 5.24 -18.21 11.69
CA GLU A 83 4.32 -19.30 11.43
C GLU A 83 3.98 -19.38 9.94
N GLN A 84 3.83 -20.60 9.44
CA GLN A 84 3.44 -20.86 8.05
C GLN A 84 2.01 -21.40 7.98
N PHE A 85 1.22 -20.85 7.07
CA PHE A 85 -0.16 -21.18 6.84
C PHE A 85 -0.32 -21.71 5.42
N PRO A 86 -0.76 -22.96 5.22
CA PRO A 86 -0.90 -23.56 3.89
C PRO A 86 -1.81 -22.75 2.96
N ILE A 87 -1.39 -22.57 1.72
CA ILE A 87 -2.20 -22.04 0.62
C ILE A 87 -2.22 -23.06 -0.51
N ASP A 88 -3.26 -23.86 -0.52
CA ASP A 88 -3.42 -25.04 -1.38
C ASP A 88 -4.71 -24.99 -2.22
N GLY A 89 -5.41 -23.84 -2.20
CA GLY A 89 -6.70 -23.65 -2.85
C GLY A 89 -7.86 -24.37 -2.14
N LYS A 90 -7.63 -24.98 -0.97
CA LYS A 90 -8.61 -25.80 -0.24
C LYS A 90 -8.75 -25.41 1.23
N THR A 91 -7.63 -25.10 1.89
CA THR A 91 -7.61 -24.75 3.33
C THR A 91 -8.48 -23.54 3.60
N GLN A 92 -9.32 -23.64 4.63
CA GLN A 92 -10.25 -22.60 5.04
C GLN A 92 -9.71 -21.80 6.23
N TYR A 93 -9.71 -20.48 6.11
CA TYR A 93 -9.36 -19.52 7.16
C TYR A 93 -10.54 -18.58 7.42
N GLY A 94 -11.36 -18.89 8.43
CA GLY A 94 -12.62 -18.18 8.67
C GLY A 94 -13.58 -18.33 7.48
N LEU A 95 -13.98 -17.23 6.86
CA LEU A 95 -14.85 -17.23 5.67
C LEU A 95 -14.06 -17.30 4.35
N MET A 96 -12.75 -17.23 4.40
CA MET A 96 -11.88 -17.21 3.22
C MET A 96 -11.31 -18.62 2.97
N ARG A 97 -11.40 -19.08 1.71
CA ARG A 97 -10.63 -20.22 1.22
C ARG A 97 -9.30 -19.73 0.66
N SER A 98 -8.20 -20.41 1.03
CA SER A 98 -6.88 -20.06 0.55
C SER A 98 -6.78 -20.05 -0.97
N TYR A 99 -5.92 -19.21 -1.50
CA TYR A 99 -5.52 -19.25 -2.91
C TYR A 99 -4.46 -20.33 -3.13
N LEU A 100 -3.91 -20.38 -4.32
CA LEU A 100 -2.68 -21.09 -4.64
C LEU A 100 -1.50 -20.13 -4.52
N GLY A 101 -0.32 -20.66 -4.31
CA GLY A 101 0.93 -19.92 -4.43
C GLY A 101 1.30 -19.69 -5.90
N TRP A 102 2.17 -18.75 -6.15
CA TRP A 102 2.71 -18.44 -7.46
C TRP A 102 4.19 -18.13 -7.36
N THR A 103 4.99 -18.79 -8.21
CA THR A 103 6.44 -18.60 -8.28
C THR A 103 6.86 -18.33 -9.71
N VAL A 104 7.88 -17.49 -9.90
CA VAL A 104 8.38 -17.09 -11.21
C VAL A 104 9.87 -17.31 -11.27
N GLU A 105 10.31 -17.94 -12.34
CA GLU A 105 11.73 -18.08 -12.68
C GLU A 105 12.17 -17.08 -13.74
N ALA A 106 11.31 -16.81 -14.74
CA ALA A 106 11.58 -15.86 -15.81
C ALA A 106 10.29 -15.32 -16.44
N GLY A 107 10.34 -14.11 -16.98
CA GLY A 107 9.25 -13.52 -17.74
C GLY A 107 9.77 -12.38 -18.63
N GLN A 108 9.67 -12.55 -19.95
CA GLN A 108 10.06 -11.52 -20.91
C GLN A 108 8.99 -11.33 -21.98
N LEU A 109 8.78 -10.08 -22.35
CA LEU A 109 7.93 -9.67 -23.47
C LEU A 109 8.73 -8.83 -24.43
N TRP A 110 8.83 -9.29 -25.67
CA TRP A 110 9.51 -8.63 -26.77
C TRP A 110 8.53 -8.27 -27.87
N GLU A 111 8.63 -7.08 -28.44
CA GLU A 111 8.20 -6.85 -29.80
C GLU A 111 9.29 -7.44 -30.73
N VAL A 112 8.93 -8.36 -31.60
CA VAL A 112 9.89 -9.03 -32.51
C VAL A 112 9.71 -8.57 -33.96
N ARG A 113 8.56 -8.00 -34.31
CA ARG A 113 8.28 -7.39 -35.63
C ARG A 113 7.28 -6.25 -35.48
N PRO A 114 7.40 -5.17 -36.26
CA PRO A 114 8.48 -4.85 -37.18
C PRO A 114 9.75 -4.35 -36.47
N GLN A 115 9.66 -4.05 -35.17
CA GLN A 115 10.79 -3.61 -34.34
C GLN A 115 11.32 -4.80 -33.53
N HIS A 116 12.52 -4.67 -32.99
CA HIS A 116 13.03 -5.59 -31.98
C HIS A 116 13.24 -4.81 -30.68
N LEU A 117 12.23 -4.84 -29.79
CA LEU A 117 12.17 -4.02 -28.60
C LEU A 117 11.71 -4.82 -27.37
N LEU A 118 12.47 -4.74 -26.28
CA LEU A 118 12.05 -5.31 -24.99
C LEU A 118 10.97 -4.42 -24.36
N LEU A 119 9.79 -4.98 -24.19
CA LEU A 119 8.65 -4.30 -23.57
C LEU A 119 8.51 -4.58 -22.07
N GLY A 120 9.00 -5.73 -21.62
CA GLY A 120 8.97 -6.11 -20.21
C GLY A 120 9.95 -7.23 -19.90
N ASP A 121 10.59 -7.14 -18.72
CA ASP A 121 11.48 -8.19 -18.20
C ASP A 121 11.29 -8.28 -16.69
N TRP A 122 10.79 -9.42 -16.23
CA TRP A 122 10.55 -9.71 -14.82
C TRP A 122 11.82 -9.63 -13.96
N ALA A 123 12.96 -10.01 -14.49
CA ALA A 123 14.21 -10.00 -13.74
C ALA A 123 14.64 -8.59 -13.33
N THR A 124 14.42 -7.60 -14.20
CA THR A 124 14.76 -6.20 -13.95
C THR A 124 13.63 -5.43 -13.30
N ASP A 125 12.39 -5.72 -13.69
CA ASP A 125 11.18 -5.04 -13.21
C ASP A 125 10.03 -6.06 -13.04
N PRO A 126 9.98 -6.75 -11.88
CA PRO A 126 9.02 -7.85 -11.67
C PRO A 126 7.54 -7.46 -11.83
N ILE A 127 7.21 -6.18 -11.62
CA ILE A 127 5.84 -5.69 -11.75
C ILE A 127 5.28 -5.81 -13.17
N ARG A 128 6.17 -6.03 -14.16
CA ARG A 128 5.76 -6.15 -15.56
C ARG A 128 5.10 -7.48 -15.91
N LEU A 129 5.30 -8.52 -15.10
CA LEU A 129 4.54 -9.76 -15.24
C LEU A 129 3.41 -9.75 -14.19
N ALA A 130 2.18 -9.87 -14.65
CA ALA A 130 1.03 -9.94 -13.75
C ALA A 130 1.07 -11.23 -12.92
N ASP A 131 0.73 -11.10 -11.63
CA ASP A 131 0.67 -12.24 -10.71
C ASP A 131 -0.28 -13.32 -11.25
N TYR A 132 0.02 -14.58 -10.94
CA TYR A 132 -0.70 -15.77 -11.43
C TYR A 132 -0.64 -15.98 -12.94
N SER A 133 0.33 -15.37 -13.62
CA SER A 133 0.67 -15.74 -15.00
C SER A 133 1.25 -17.16 -15.05
N HIS A 134 0.75 -17.97 -15.98
CA HIS A 134 1.24 -19.31 -16.24
C HIS A 134 2.40 -19.30 -17.22
N SER A 135 3.18 -20.38 -17.24
CA SER A 135 4.25 -20.60 -18.22
C SER A 135 3.73 -20.51 -19.66
N ALA A 136 4.48 -19.83 -20.50
CA ALA A 136 4.17 -19.66 -21.92
C ALA A 136 5.45 -19.43 -22.75
N ASP A 137 5.46 -19.90 -24.00
CA ASP A 137 6.41 -19.51 -25.03
C ASP A 137 5.59 -19.26 -26.30
N VAL A 138 5.27 -18.01 -26.58
CA VAL A 138 4.30 -17.61 -27.59
C VAL A 138 4.85 -16.49 -28.45
N GLU A 139 4.85 -16.68 -29.76
CA GLU A 139 5.04 -15.61 -30.73
C GLU A 139 3.73 -15.40 -31.49
N ALA A 140 3.11 -14.21 -31.34
CA ALA A 140 1.79 -13.94 -31.90
C ALA A 140 1.55 -12.46 -32.23
N ALA A 141 0.62 -12.23 -33.15
CA ALA A 141 0.19 -10.87 -33.49
C ALA A 141 -0.53 -10.19 -32.31
N LEU A 142 -0.32 -8.90 -32.17
CA LEU A 142 -1.00 -8.05 -31.22
C LEU A 142 -2.32 -7.54 -31.78
N VAL A 143 -3.39 -7.62 -30.99
CA VAL A 143 -4.74 -7.11 -31.35
C VAL A 143 -5.23 -6.19 -30.26
N ASP A 144 -5.56 -4.94 -30.59
CA ASP A 144 -6.17 -4.00 -29.65
C ASP A 144 -7.67 -4.30 -29.48
N VAL A 145 -8.06 -4.59 -28.26
CA VAL A 145 -9.46 -4.84 -27.87
C VAL A 145 -10.07 -3.70 -27.05
N GLY A 146 -9.31 -2.62 -26.82
CA GLY A 146 -9.74 -1.50 -25.98
C GLY A 146 -9.84 -1.90 -24.52
N ASP A 147 -11.01 -1.71 -23.88
CA ASP A 147 -11.23 -2.15 -22.49
C ASP A 147 -11.10 -3.68 -22.35
N GLY A 148 -11.69 -4.46 -23.26
CA GLY A 148 -11.63 -5.91 -23.26
C GLY A 148 -12.43 -6.60 -22.14
N SER A 149 -13.18 -5.85 -21.33
CA SER A 149 -14.01 -6.39 -20.25
C SER A 149 -15.44 -6.74 -20.67
N HIS A 150 -15.81 -6.47 -21.93
CA HIS A 150 -17.15 -6.70 -22.47
C HIS A 150 -17.08 -7.51 -23.76
N GLU A 151 -18.09 -8.33 -24.03
CA GLU A 151 -18.13 -9.14 -25.26
C GLU A 151 -18.11 -8.28 -26.53
N ALA A 152 -18.71 -7.09 -26.48
CA ALA A 152 -18.74 -6.15 -27.58
C ALA A 152 -17.33 -5.72 -28.03
N ASP A 153 -16.36 -5.72 -27.14
CA ASP A 153 -14.96 -5.32 -27.43
C ASP A 153 -14.27 -6.28 -28.40
N TYR A 154 -14.80 -7.50 -28.54
CA TYR A 154 -14.29 -8.56 -29.42
C TYR A 154 -15.05 -8.68 -30.74
N THR A 155 -16.13 -7.92 -30.93
CA THR A 155 -16.94 -7.98 -32.15
C THR A 155 -16.12 -7.62 -33.40
N GLY A 156 -16.08 -8.54 -34.38
CA GLY A 156 -15.32 -8.36 -35.62
C GLY A 156 -13.79 -8.51 -35.46
N LYS A 157 -13.31 -8.91 -34.28
CA LYS A 157 -11.88 -9.11 -34.02
C LYS A 157 -11.56 -10.59 -33.88
N ASP A 158 -10.61 -11.06 -34.67
CA ASP A 158 -10.03 -12.40 -34.49
C ASP A 158 -8.90 -12.31 -33.47
N VAL A 159 -9.13 -12.85 -32.27
CA VAL A 159 -8.15 -12.86 -31.16
C VAL A 159 -7.61 -14.26 -30.86
N ARG A 160 -8.14 -15.31 -31.49
CA ARG A 160 -7.76 -16.68 -31.23
C ARG A 160 -6.24 -16.90 -31.52
N GLY A 161 -5.51 -17.38 -30.52
CA GLY A 161 -4.07 -17.58 -30.60
C GLY A 161 -3.22 -16.31 -30.69
N LYS A 162 -3.84 -15.12 -30.56
CA LYS A 162 -3.15 -13.82 -30.57
C LYS A 162 -2.97 -13.26 -29.17
N ILE A 163 -2.10 -12.27 -29.02
CA ILE A 163 -1.97 -11.50 -27.79
C ILE A 163 -2.89 -10.28 -27.88
N VAL A 164 -3.70 -10.03 -26.86
CA VAL A 164 -4.59 -8.87 -26.84
C VAL A 164 -3.96 -7.72 -26.06
N LEU A 165 -4.15 -6.48 -26.54
CA LEU A 165 -3.88 -5.24 -25.83
C LEU A 165 -5.18 -4.73 -25.23
N ALA A 166 -5.23 -4.57 -23.90
CA ALA A 166 -6.42 -4.16 -23.17
C ALA A 166 -6.10 -3.23 -21.99
N ASP A 167 -7.07 -2.39 -21.58
CA ASP A 167 -6.95 -1.54 -20.39
C ASP A 167 -8.03 -1.78 -19.32
N GLY A 168 -8.89 -2.78 -19.50
CA GLY A 168 -9.89 -3.19 -18.54
C GLY A 168 -9.36 -4.07 -17.40
N VAL A 169 -10.25 -4.44 -16.49
CA VAL A 169 -9.93 -5.28 -15.33
C VAL A 169 -9.42 -6.64 -15.76
N LEU A 170 -8.16 -6.96 -15.42
CA LEU A 170 -7.45 -8.14 -15.92
C LEU A 170 -8.22 -9.46 -15.76
N ALA A 171 -8.87 -9.69 -14.61
CA ALA A 171 -9.64 -10.91 -14.40
C ALA A 171 -10.82 -11.04 -15.37
N ARG A 172 -11.45 -9.94 -15.78
CA ARG A 172 -12.52 -9.93 -16.78
C ARG A 172 -11.96 -10.10 -18.19
N VAL A 173 -10.85 -9.42 -18.50
CA VAL A 173 -10.16 -9.58 -19.78
C VAL A 173 -9.68 -11.03 -19.92
N GLN A 174 -9.13 -11.65 -18.89
CA GLN A 174 -8.73 -13.06 -18.90
C GLN A 174 -9.92 -13.98 -19.20
N ALA A 175 -11.04 -13.78 -18.51
CA ALA A 175 -12.25 -14.60 -18.71
C ALA A 175 -12.79 -14.51 -20.14
N LEU A 176 -12.72 -13.35 -20.77
CA LEU A 176 -13.20 -13.16 -22.14
C LEU A 176 -12.12 -13.49 -23.16
N ALA A 177 -10.99 -12.79 -23.15
CA ALA A 177 -9.96 -12.93 -24.18
C ALA A 177 -9.39 -14.36 -24.21
N ILE A 178 -8.92 -14.87 -23.06
CA ILE A 178 -8.22 -16.16 -23.00
C ILE A 178 -9.22 -17.31 -22.93
N ILE A 179 -10.09 -17.31 -21.94
CA ILE A 179 -10.95 -18.47 -21.66
C ILE A 179 -12.06 -18.59 -22.70
N LYS A 180 -12.76 -17.51 -23.05
CA LYS A 180 -13.88 -17.56 -24.00
C LYS A 180 -13.43 -17.53 -25.45
N TYR A 181 -12.55 -16.60 -25.82
CA TYR A 181 -12.18 -16.36 -27.22
C TYR A 181 -10.84 -16.98 -27.65
N GLY A 182 -10.09 -17.60 -26.72
CA GLY A 182 -8.88 -18.35 -27.04
C GLY A 182 -7.68 -17.50 -27.40
N ALA A 183 -7.57 -16.28 -26.88
CA ALA A 183 -6.34 -15.51 -26.99
C ALA A 183 -5.19 -16.20 -26.26
N ALA A 184 -3.96 -16.03 -26.73
CA ALA A 184 -2.77 -16.63 -26.14
C ALA A 184 -2.35 -15.93 -24.83
N GLY A 185 -2.56 -14.62 -24.74
CA GLY A 185 -2.19 -13.83 -23.57
C GLY A 185 -2.65 -12.39 -23.65
N ILE A 186 -2.28 -11.61 -22.65
CA ILE A 186 -2.71 -10.20 -22.49
C ILE A 186 -1.47 -9.32 -22.33
N VAL A 187 -1.53 -8.12 -22.93
CA VAL A 187 -0.68 -6.99 -22.61
C VAL A 187 -1.60 -5.88 -22.10
N SER A 188 -1.32 -5.30 -20.95
CA SER A 188 -2.25 -4.38 -20.29
C SER A 188 -1.58 -3.13 -19.76
N ASP A 189 -2.24 -2.00 -19.93
CA ASP A 189 -1.94 -0.73 -19.25
C ASP A 189 -3.02 -0.37 -18.23
N MET A 190 -3.77 -1.35 -17.74
CA MET A 190 -4.86 -1.17 -16.79
C MET A 190 -4.42 -0.33 -15.59
N PRO A 191 -5.15 0.73 -15.24
CA PRO A 191 -4.94 1.43 -13.98
C PRO A 191 -5.58 0.65 -12.84
N ASN A 192 -4.78 0.21 -11.85
CA ASN A 192 -5.31 -0.51 -10.68
C ASN A 192 -6.28 0.33 -9.86
N GLN A 193 -6.12 1.64 -9.89
CA GLN A 193 -6.95 2.55 -9.12
C GLN A 193 -7.35 3.74 -9.98
N THR A 194 -8.63 4.10 -9.92
CA THR A 194 -9.17 5.34 -10.49
C THR A 194 -8.96 6.53 -9.56
N THR A 195 -7.76 6.64 -8.97
CA THR A 195 -7.41 7.72 -8.06
C THR A 195 -6.99 8.98 -8.81
N ALA A 196 -6.88 10.11 -8.10
CA ALA A 196 -6.54 11.42 -8.67
C ALA A 196 -5.20 11.45 -9.44
N TRP A 197 -4.31 10.50 -9.19
CA TRP A 197 -3.03 10.37 -9.90
C TRP A 197 -3.06 9.33 -11.03
N SER A 198 -4.18 8.64 -11.26
CA SER A 198 -4.40 7.89 -12.49
C SER A 198 -4.27 8.83 -13.69
N GLY A 199 -3.19 8.65 -14.45
CA GLY A 199 -2.92 9.49 -15.61
C GLY A 199 -2.05 10.73 -15.37
N LEU A 200 -1.61 11.02 -14.15
CA LEU A 200 -0.62 12.08 -13.88
C LEU A 200 0.78 11.69 -14.33
N ASP A 201 1.12 10.42 -14.24
CA ASP A 201 2.35 9.87 -14.80
C ASP A 201 2.01 8.69 -15.70
N ARG A 202 2.17 8.90 -17.00
CA ARG A 202 1.84 7.92 -18.04
C ARG A 202 2.94 6.89 -18.27
N THR A 203 4.12 7.11 -17.66
CA THR A 203 5.28 6.21 -17.75
C THR A 203 5.26 5.12 -16.69
N ILE A 204 4.45 5.26 -15.64
CA ILE A 204 4.32 4.28 -14.57
C ILE A 204 3.73 2.98 -15.10
N VAL A 205 4.39 1.87 -14.77
CA VAL A 205 3.83 0.53 -14.88
C VAL A 205 3.16 0.18 -13.56
N ARG A 206 1.96 -0.38 -13.64
CA ARG A 206 1.20 -0.79 -12.46
C ARG A 206 1.22 -2.31 -12.33
N TRP A 207 1.16 -2.81 -11.11
CA TRP A 207 1.00 -4.23 -10.88
C TRP A 207 -0.38 -4.71 -11.37
N GLY A 208 -0.47 -5.97 -11.73
CA GLY A 208 -1.72 -6.61 -12.11
C GLY A 208 -1.71 -8.06 -11.64
N HIS A 209 -2.90 -8.65 -11.55
CA HIS A 209 -3.04 -10.07 -11.25
C HIS A 209 -4.15 -10.69 -12.08
N LEU A 210 -3.93 -11.93 -12.47
CA LEU A 210 -4.93 -12.80 -13.08
C LEU A 210 -5.73 -13.51 -11.99
N ASP A 211 -6.86 -14.08 -12.35
CA ASP A 211 -7.61 -14.96 -11.44
C ASP A 211 -6.86 -16.30 -11.32
N ALA A 212 -6.27 -16.54 -10.15
CA ALA A 212 -5.53 -17.78 -9.85
C ALA A 212 -6.34 -19.07 -10.00
N ARG A 213 -7.66 -18.98 -10.07
CA ARG A 213 -8.55 -20.13 -10.27
C ARG A 213 -8.69 -20.55 -11.73
N GLN A 214 -8.25 -19.72 -12.66
CA GLN A 214 -8.25 -20.05 -14.09
C GLN A 214 -7.05 -20.93 -14.42
N PRO A 215 -7.23 -21.93 -15.32
CA PRO A 215 -6.22 -22.94 -15.55
C PRO A 215 -5.05 -22.46 -16.44
N THR A 216 -5.14 -21.29 -17.06
CA THR A 216 -4.17 -20.81 -18.04
C THR A 216 -4.24 -19.30 -18.24
N GLY A 217 -3.21 -18.76 -18.83
CA GLY A 217 -3.07 -17.38 -19.25
C GLY A 217 -1.81 -16.71 -18.70
N PHE A 218 -1.35 -15.71 -19.39
CA PHE A 218 -0.32 -14.79 -18.93
C PHE A 218 -0.74 -13.35 -19.25
N ALA A 219 -0.20 -12.41 -18.47
CA ALA A 219 -0.38 -11.00 -18.78
C ALA A 219 0.91 -10.23 -18.47
N PHE A 220 1.28 -9.32 -19.37
CA PHE A 220 2.33 -8.34 -19.14
C PHE A 220 1.75 -6.96 -18.94
N MET A 221 2.26 -6.26 -17.93
CA MET A 221 1.90 -4.88 -17.61
C MET A 221 2.87 -3.92 -18.30
N ILE A 222 2.33 -2.94 -18.99
CA ILE A 222 3.10 -1.89 -19.66
C ILE A 222 2.61 -0.50 -19.20
N SER A 223 3.39 0.53 -19.49
CA SER A 223 2.96 1.90 -19.23
C SER A 223 1.89 2.35 -20.23
N ARG A 224 1.08 3.34 -19.83
CA ARG A 224 0.09 3.93 -20.70
C ARG A 224 0.72 4.52 -21.97
N ASP A 225 1.89 5.15 -21.89
CA ASP A 225 2.58 5.70 -23.05
C ASP A 225 3.01 4.59 -24.03
N THR A 226 3.51 3.46 -23.51
CA THR A 226 3.85 2.30 -24.35
C THR A 226 2.60 1.73 -25.01
N ALA A 227 1.51 1.57 -24.27
CA ALA A 227 0.25 1.06 -24.82
C ALA A 227 -0.32 1.97 -25.91
N GLU A 228 -0.32 3.29 -25.68
CA GLU A 228 -0.83 4.24 -26.67
C GLU A 228 0.02 4.30 -27.94
N ALA A 229 1.34 4.15 -27.81
CA ALA A 229 2.23 4.02 -28.97
C ALA A 229 1.90 2.76 -29.79
N LEU A 230 1.69 1.61 -29.14
CA LEU A 230 1.27 0.37 -29.79
C LEU A 230 -0.10 0.53 -30.46
N ARG A 231 -1.10 1.09 -29.77
CA ARG A 231 -2.44 1.37 -30.33
C ARG A 231 -2.38 2.27 -31.54
N THR A 232 -1.54 3.31 -31.51
CA THR A 232 -1.38 4.24 -32.65
C THR A 232 -0.85 3.54 -33.88
N ARG A 233 0.15 2.69 -33.73
CA ARG A 233 0.75 1.89 -34.81
C ARG A 233 -0.25 0.86 -35.35
N LEU A 234 -1.00 0.17 -34.49
CA LEU A 234 -2.05 -0.78 -34.90
C LEU A 234 -3.15 -0.06 -35.69
N ARG A 235 -3.60 1.13 -35.27
CA ARG A 235 -4.57 1.95 -36.00
C ARG A 235 -4.06 2.42 -37.36
N ALA A 236 -2.74 2.59 -37.50
CA ALA A 236 -2.12 2.90 -38.80
C ALA A 236 -1.97 1.65 -39.70
N GLY A 237 -2.43 0.48 -39.27
CA GLY A 237 -2.38 -0.76 -40.06
C GLY A 237 -1.09 -1.57 -39.90
N GLU A 238 -0.22 -1.18 -38.97
CA GLU A 238 1.04 -1.89 -38.74
C GLU A 238 0.79 -3.26 -38.09
N GLN A 239 1.47 -4.29 -38.57
CA GLN A 239 1.39 -5.65 -38.05
C GLN A 239 2.45 -5.85 -36.96
N ILE A 240 2.03 -5.73 -35.71
CA ILE A 240 2.92 -5.90 -34.55
C ILE A 240 2.87 -7.36 -34.09
N VAL A 241 4.03 -7.98 -33.96
CA VAL A 241 4.17 -9.35 -33.42
C VAL A 241 4.99 -9.30 -32.14
N LEU A 242 4.43 -9.90 -31.10
CA LEU A 242 5.08 -10.03 -29.80
C LEU A 242 5.55 -11.46 -29.56
N ASN A 243 6.68 -11.60 -28.86
CA ASN A 243 7.13 -12.85 -28.28
C ASN A 243 7.08 -12.73 -26.75
N ALA A 244 6.33 -13.62 -26.11
CA ALA A 244 6.19 -13.71 -24.65
C ALA A 244 6.78 -15.03 -24.18
N LYS A 245 7.79 -14.97 -23.32
CA LYS A 245 8.39 -16.13 -22.65
C LYS A 245 8.18 -15.99 -21.16
N VAL A 246 7.43 -16.91 -20.57
CA VAL A 246 7.13 -16.95 -19.14
C VAL A 246 7.47 -18.33 -18.61
N LYS A 247 8.21 -18.39 -17.51
CA LYS A 247 8.47 -19.60 -16.75
C LYS A 247 8.00 -19.35 -15.33
N ALA A 248 6.81 -19.84 -15.00
CA ALA A 248 6.13 -19.62 -13.73
C ALA A 248 5.28 -20.84 -13.37
N GLU A 249 5.03 -21.03 -12.11
CA GLU A 249 4.23 -22.12 -11.58
C GLU A 249 3.16 -21.59 -10.61
N VAL A 250 1.93 -22.05 -10.78
CA VAL A 250 0.82 -21.84 -9.87
C VAL A 250 0.56 -23.16 -9.15
N GLY A 251 0.73 -23.20 -7.84
CA GLY A 251 0.63 -24.43 -7.06
C GLY A 251 0.49 -24.18 -5.55
N PRO A 252 0.48 -25.27 -4.75
CA PRO A 252 0.46 -25.14 -3.29
C PRO A 252 1.69 -24.38 -2.77
N GLY A 253 1.48 -23.58 -1.73
CA GLY A 253 2.52 -22.81 -1.06
C GLY A 253 2.15 -22.52 0.40
N HIS A 254 2.68 -21.45 0.95
CA HIS A 254 2.34 -21.02 2.30
C HIS A 254 2.39 -19.49 2.43
N TRP A 255 1.63 -18.97 3.37
CA TRP A 255 1.79 -17.63 3.90
C TRP A 255 2.62 -17.66 5.15
N THR A 256 3.67 -16.86 5.21
CA THR A 256 4.48 -16.69 6.41
C THR A 256 4.01 -15.47 7.18
N VAL A 257 3.68 -15.63 8.45
CA VAL A 257 3.29 -14.55 9.35
C VAL A 257 4.27 -14.49 10.52
N VAL A 258 4.81 -13.31 10.78
CA VAL A 258 5.67 -13.02 11.93
C VAL A 258 4.86 -12.32 13.00
N SER A 259 5.02 -12.73 14.25
CA SER A 259 4.41 -12.04 15.39
C SER A 259 5.37 -11.92 16.56
N GLY A 260 5.11 -10.94 17.44
CA GLY A 260 5.83 -10.75 18.71
C GLY A 260 5.03 -9.86 19.64
N VAL A 261 5.36 -9.86 20.94
CA VAL A 261 4.58 -9.14 21.95
C VAL A 261 5.44 -8.28 22.88
N ILE A 262 4.82 -7.24 23.41
CA ILE A 262 5.18 -6.60 24.68
C ILE A 262 4.13 -7.05 25.70
N PRO A 263 4.49 -7.89 26.68
CA PRO A 263 3.53 -8.44 27.64
C PRO A 263 2.91 -7.33 28.50
N GLY A 264 1.59 -7.38 28.65
CA GLY A 264 0.86 -6.53 29.57
C GLY A 264 1.00 -6.96 31.03
N THR A 265 0.58 -6.09 31.96
CA THR A 265 0.53 -6.43 33.40
C THR A 265 -0.74 -7.18 33.77
N ASP A 266 -1.76 -7.17 32.93
CA ASP A 266 -3.04 -7.83 33.12
C ASP A 266 -3.51 -8.49 31.82
N PRO A 267 -3.10 -9.77 31.56
CA PRO A 267 -3.49 -10.47 30.34
C PRO A 267 -5.01 -10.61 30.13
N ALA A 268 -5.79 -10.63 31.23
CA ALA A 268 -7.24 -10.71 31.16
C ALA A 268 -7.91 -9.46 30.56
N SER A 269 -7.22 -8.30 30.59
CA SER A 269 -7.73 -7.07 29.99
C SER A 269 -7.75 -7.08 28.47
N GLY A 270 -7.11 -8.07 27.83
CA GLY A 270 -7.09 -8.27 26.38
C GLY A 270 -5.85 -7.73 25.69
N GLU A 271 -5.86 -7.75 24.37
CA GLU A 271 -4.71 -7.39 23.53
C GLU A 271 -5.03 -6.24 22.58
N ILE A 272 -4.04 -5.40 22.32
CA ILE A 272 -4.03 -4.43 21.23
C ILE A 272 -3.06 -4.95 20.17
N VAL A 273 -3.52 -5.08 18.94
CA VAL A 273 -2.72 -5.56 17.82
C VAL A 273 -2.27 -4.38 16.97
N TYR A 274 -1.00 -4.35 16.63
CA TYR A 274 -0.43 -3.52 15.58
C TYR A 274 -0.14 -4.43 14.39
N SER A 275 -0.63 -4.09 13.22
CA SER A 275 -0.43 -4.89 12.01
C SER A 275 -0.04 -4.04 10.81
N CYS A 276 0.59 -4.67 9.84
CA CYS A 276 0.81 -4.19 8.49
C CYS A 276 0.70 -5.37 7.54
N HIS A 277 0.67 -5.13 6.23
CA HIS A 277 1.01 -6.18 5.29
C HIS A 277 2.45 -6.06 4.81
N LEU A 278 3.14 -7.19 4.72
CA LEU A 278 4.55 -7.27 4.36
C LEU A 278 4.76 -7.45 2.86
N ASP A 279 3.77 -8.04 2.20
CA ASP A 279 3.80 -8.32 0.77
C ASP A 279 3.64 -7.07 -0.08
N HIS A 280 4.38 -7.00 -1.14
CA HIS A 280 4.22 -6.08 -2.27
C HIS A 280 5.22 -6.41 -3.38
N PRO A 281 4.90 -6.19 -4.66
CA PRO A 281 5.90 -6.16 -5.72
C PRO A 281 7.00 -5.13 -5.41
N ARG A 282 8.23 -5.44 -5.79
CA ARG A 282 9.37 -4.53 -5.62
C ARG A 282 9.16 -3.22 -6.40
N PRO A 283 9.45 -2.00 -5.85
CA PRO A 283 10.10 -1.81 -4.55
C PRO A 283 9.17 -1.81 -3.34
N GLY A 284 7.87 -1.52 -3.46
CA GLY A 284 6.91 -1.52 -2.37
C GLY A 284 7.36 -0.74 -1.13
N ALA A 285 7.88 0.48 -1.33
CA ALA A 285 8.45 1.26 -0.22
C ALA A 285 7.37 1.88 0.66
N ASN A 286 6.42 2.62 0.04
CA ASN A 286 5.30 3.18 0.78
C ASN A 286 4.22 2.13 1.04
N ASP A 287 3.88 1.36 0.03
CA ASP A 287 2.96 0.23 0.05
C ASP A 287 3.74 -1.10 0.09
N ASN A 288 3.80 -1.85 1.19
CA ASN A 288 3.56 -1.34 2.54
C ASN A 288 4.79 -1.55 3.43
N GLY A 289 5.98 -1.40 2.84
CA GLY A 289 7.23 -1.37 3.62
C GLY A 289 7.19 -0.30 4.71
N SER A 290 6.57 0.87 4.44
CA SER A 290 6.48 1.97 5.39
C SER A 290 5.67 1.59 6.65
N GLY A 291 4.53 0.93 6.50
CA GLY A 291 3.74 0.44 7.62
C GLY A 291 4.52 -0.58 8.44
N CYS A 292 5.19 -1.53 7.77
CA CYS A 292 5.96 -2.58 8.44
C CYS A 292 7.10 -2.05 9.29
N VAL A 293 7.87 -1.09 8.78
CA VAL A 293 8.98 -0.51 9.56
C VAL A 293 8.47 0.46 10.63
N THR A 294 7.30 1.05 10.45
CA THR A 294 6.68 1.94 11.45
C THR A 294 6.23 1.15 12.68
N ILE A 295 5.55 0.01 12.53
CA ILE A 295 5.17 -0.80 13.68
C ILE A 295 6.41 -1.44 14.34
N LEU A 296 7.44 -1.76 13.57
CA LEU A 296 8.70 -2.29 14.09
C LEU A 296 9.45 -1.24 14.92
N GLU A 297 9.52 0.02 14.48
CA GLU A 297 10.07 1.14 15.24
C GLU A 297 9.24 1.46 16.48
N SER A 298 7.91 1.42 16.36
CA SER A 298 7.00 1.58 17.50
C SER A 298 7.29 0.54 18.59
N ALA A 299 7.50 -0.71 18.18
CA ALA A 299 7.89 -1.79 19.10
C ALA A 299 9.23 -1.50 19.80
N ARG A 300 10.26 -1.11 19.03
CA ARG A 300 11.59 -0.75 19.56
C ARG A 300 11.50 0.36 20.61
N VAL A 301 10.83 1.45 20.26
CA VAL A 301 10.67 2.62 21.15
C VAL A 301 9.96 2.23 22.44
N LEU A 302 8.86 1.48 22.35
CA LEU A 302 8.10 1.06 23.51
C LEU A 302 8.92 0.10 24.40
N VAL A 303 9.61 -0.88 23.84
CA VAL A 303 10.48 -1.80 24.59
C VAL A 303 11.56 -1.03 25.33
N GLN A 304 12.23 -0.08 24.66
CA GLN A 304 13.29 0.74 25.25
C GLN A 304 12.78 1.61 26.40
N LEU A 305 11.67 2.30 26.20
CA LEU A 305 11.13 3.21 27.21
C LEU A 305 10.51 2.48 28.40
N ILE A 306 9.91 1.31 28.19
CA ILE A 306 9.41 0.46 29.27
C ILE A 306 10.59 -0.18 30.03
N GLY A 307 11.59 -0.69 29.32
CA GLY A 307 12.77 -1.31 29.90
C GLY A 307 13.60 -0.36 30.76
N SER A 308 13.69 0.91 30.37
CA SER A 308 14.35 1.97 31.16
C SER A 308 13.49 2.56 32.28
N GLY A 309 12.22 2.15 32.42
CA GLY A 309 11.29 2.73 33.40
C GLY A 309 10.77 4.12 33.01
N ALA A 310 11.08 4.60 31.81
CA ALA A 310 10.62 5.90 31.32
C ALA A 310 9.11 5.91 30.98
N LEU A 311 8.56 4.75 30.65
CA LEU A 311 7.13 4.50 30.55
C LEU A 311 6.73 3.30 31.42
N PRO A 312 5.51 3.33 31.99
CA PRO A 312 5.00 2.15 32.69
C PRO A 312 4.72 1.03 31.70
N ARG A 313 4.83 -0.23 32.17
CA ARG A 313 4.38 -1.37 31.38
C ARG A 313 2.87 -1.24 31.09
N PRO A 314 2.43 -1.49 29.84
CA PRO A 314 1.01 -1.38 29.50
C PRO A 314 0.17 -2.41 30.26
N ARG A 315 -1.04 -2.09 30.58
CA ARG A 315 -1.99 -3.04 31.20
C ARG A 315 -2.31 -4.20 30.26
N ARG A 316 -2.59 -3.88 28.97
CA ARG A 316 -2.89 -4.87 27.93
C ARG A 316 -1.62 -5.31 27.23
N THR A 317 -1.59 -6.56 26.77
CA THR A 317 -0.54 -7.02 25.86
C THR A 317 -0.62 -6.25 24.54
N LEU A 318 0.52 -5.80 24.03
CA LEU A 318 0.68 -5.22 22.71
C LEU A 318 1.26 -6.30 21.79
N ARG A 319 0.53 -6.69 20.77
CA ARG A 319 0.95 -7.66 19.77
C ARG A 319 1.26 -6.98 18.46
N PHE A 320 2.35 -7.38 17.82
CA PHE A 320 2.79 -6.89 16.52
C PHE A 320 2.73 -8.05 15.52
N VAL A 321 2.15 -7.81 14.35
CA VAL A 321 1.90 -8.85 13.33
C VAL A 321 2.31 -8.33 11.95
N TRP A 322 3.14 -9.10 11.26
CA TRP A 322 3.58 -8.86 9.88
C TRP A 322 3.26 -10.08 9.03
N GLY A 323 2.48 -9.93 8.00
CA GLY A 323 2.07 -11.04 7.13
C GLY A 323 1.55 -10.54 5.79
N PRO A 324 1.04 -11.42 4.93
CA PRO A 324 0.32 -11.01 3.71
C PRO A 324 -0.92 -10.18 4.00
N GLU A 325 -1.25 -9.28 3.07
CA GLU A 325 -2.40 -8.37 3.16
C GLU A 325 -3.68 -9.17 3.38
N VAL A 326 -4.51 -8.72 4.33
CA VAL A 326 -5.79 -9.32 4.72
C VAL A 326 -5.68 -10.81 5.05
N GLU A 327 -5.25 -11.64 4.10
CA GLU A 327 -5.22 -13.11 4.17
C GLU A 327 -4.30 -13.61 5.28
N GLY A 328 -3.12 -13.02 5.43
CA GLY A 328 -2.19 -13.41 6.49
C GLY A 328 -2.77 -13.18 7.88
N THR A 329 -3.41 -12.04 8.10
CA THR A 329 -4.08 -11.73 9.38
C THR A 329 -5.28 -12.65 9.61
N MET A 330 -6.07 -12.96 8.57
CA MET A 330 -7.19 -13.89 8.67
C MET A 330 -6.72 -15.30 8.99
N ALA A 331 -5.66 -15.79 8.34
CA ALA A 331 -5.08 -17.09 8.61
C ALA A 331 -4.57 -17.17 10.06
N TYR A 332 -3.82 -16.16 10.50
CA TYR A 332 -3.29 -16.06 11.85
C TYR A 332 -4.42 -16.10 12.91
N LEU A 333 -5.42 -15.23 12.81
CA LEU A 333 -6.53 -15.18 13.76
C LEU A 333 -7.44 -16.42 13.71
N SER A 334 -7.51 -17.12 12.57
CA SER A 334 -8.24 -18.38 12.46
C SER A 334 -7.56 -19.52 13.21
N ARG A 335 -6.22 -19.52 13.25
CA ARG A 335 -5.43 -20.53 13.97
C ARG A 335 -5.22 -20.19 15.44
N HIS A 336 -5.45 -18.93 15.83
CA HIS A 336 -5.32 -18.43 17.20
C HIS A 336 -6.66 -17.91 17.75
N PRO A 337 -7.65 -18.78 18.01
CA PRO A 337 -8.96 -18.38 18.53
C PRO A 337 -8.90 -17.71 19.89
N ASP A 338 -7.89 -18.02 20.70
CA ASP A 338 -7.61 -17.41 21.99
C ASP A 338 -7.16 -15.95 21.86
N ILE A 339 -6.27 -15.64 20.90
CA ILE A 339 -5.85 -14.26 20.58
C ILE A 339 -7.05 -13.49 20.06
N ARG A 340 -7.82 -14.08 19.14
CA ARG A 340 -9.04 -13.47 18.58
C ARG A 340 -10.05 -13.12 19.68
N ALA A 341 -10.24 -13.97 20.68
CA ALA A 341 -11.15 -13.71 21.79
C ALA A 341 -10.68 -12.56 22.69
N ARG A 342 -9.36 -12.38 22.83
CA ARG A 342 -8.76 -11.29 23.63
C ARG A 342 -8.54 -9.99 22.86
N LEU A 343 -8.65 -10.02 21.53
CA LEU A 343 -8.46 -8.84 20.68
C LEU A 343 -9.46 -7.72 21.06
N ARG A 344 -8.95 -6.52 21.31
CA ARG A 344 -9.75 -5.32 21.62
C ARG A 344 -9.70 -4.31 20.49
N VAL A 345 -8.53 -4.13 19.89
CA VAL A 345 -8.27 -3.15 18.84
C VAL A 345 -7.19 -3.69 17.94
N ASN A 346 -7.34 -3.50 16.63
CA ASN A 346 -6.26 -3.59 15.66
C ASN A 346 -5.93 -2.19 15.11
N ILE A 347 -4.67 -1.82 15.16
CA ILE A 347 -4.13 -0.59 14.55
C ILE A 347 -3.31 -1.05 13.35
N HIS A 348 -3.89 -0.92 12.16
CA HIS A 348 -3.25 -1.28 10.92
C HIS A 348 -2.51 -0.07 10.34
N MET A 349 -1.23 -0.24 10.04
CA MET A 349 -0.39 0.80 9.42
C MET A 349 -0.18 0.43 7.96
N ASP A 350 -0.68 1.31 7.07
CA ASP A 350 -0.56 1.12 5.64
C ASP A 350 -0.28 2.45 4.94
N MET A 351 0.70 2.47 4.04
CA MET A 351 1.11 3.62 3.24
C MET A 351 1.39 4.90 4.05
N VAL A 352 2.07 4.75 5.20
CA VAL A 352 2.31 5.84 6.16
C VAL A 352 3.61 6.63 5.90
N GLY A 353 4.39 6.26 4.90
CA GLY A 353 5.71 6.83 4.60
C GLY A 353 5.76 7.75 3.38
N GLY A 354 4.63 7.97 2.70
CA GLY A 354 4.59 8.81 1.50
C GLY A 354 4.83 10.29 1.79
N ASP A 355 5.54 10.98 0.89
CA ASP A 355 5.64 12.45 0.93
C ASP A 355 4.31 13.07 0.45
N PRO A 356 3.52 13.70 1.34
CA PRO A 356 2.20 14.21 0.97
C PRO A 356 2.26 15.34 -0.06
N PHE A 357 3.37 16.07 -0.14
CA PHE A 357 3.54 17.15 -1.11
C PHE A 357 3.81 16.59 -2.51
N LYS A 358 4.68 15.59 -2.62
CA LYS A 358 4.96 14.92 -3.90
C LYS A 358 3.77 14.11 -4.39
N ASN A 359 3.16 13.36 -3.50
CA ASN A 359 2.02 12.50 -3.82
C ASN A 359 0.69 13.26 -3.92
N LYS A 360 0.66 14.56 -3.56
CA LYS A 360 -0.57 15.37 -3.48
C LYS A 360 -1.67 14.66 -2.66
N SER A 361 -1.25 13.98 -1.60
CA SER A 361 -2.11 13.19 -0.71
C SER A 361 -2.09 13.75 0.70
N ILE A 362 -3.03 13.31 1.51
CA ILE A 362 -3.08 13.60 2.93
C ILE A 362 -2.98 12.29 3.72
N PHE A 363 -2.34 12.34 4.87
CA PHE A 363 -2.45 11.26 5.84
C PHE A 363 -3.87 11.19 6.35
N HIS A 364 -4.51 10.02 6.21
CA HIS A 364 -5.83 9.83 6.76
C HIS A 364 -5.94 8.55 7.57
N VAL A 365 -6.90 8.51 8.47
CA VAL A 365 -7.20 7.36 9.31
C VAL A 365 -8.59 6.86 8.94
N THR A 366 -8.66 5.61 8.49
CA THR A 366 -9.93 4.93 8.24
C THR A 366 -10.54 4.51 9.58
N GLU A 367 -11.79 4.86 9.77
CA GLU A 367 -12.55 4.53 10.98
C GLU A 367 -13.35 3.25 10.81
N THR A 368 -13.79 2.68 11.94
CA THR A 368 -14.77 1.61 11.92
C THR A 368 -16.09 2.10 11.31
N PRO A 369 -16.86 1.25 10.63
CA PRO A 369 -18.17 1.62 10.12
C PRO A 369 -19.11 2.10 11.23
N TRP A 370 -20.04 3.00 10.91
CA TRP A 370 -21.06 3.45 11.85
C TRP A 370 -21.89 2.33 12.47
N SER A 371 -21.99 1.20 11.77
CA SER A 371 -22.64 -0.02 12.28
C SER A 371 -21.84 -0.74 13.36
N LEU A 372 -20.57 -0.41 13.53
CA LEU A 372 -19.66 -0.97 14.51
C LEU A 372 -18.87 0.17 15.19
N PRO A 373 -19.49 1.00 16.04
CA PRO A 373 -18.81 2.11 16.67
C PRO A 373 -17.70 1.65 17.61
N SER A 374 -16.61 2.39 17.64
CA SER A 374 -15.44 2.09 18.48
C SER A 374 -14.95 3.35 19.18
N PHE A 375 -14.59 3.23 20.45
CA PHE A 375 -13.95 4.31 21.22
C PHE A 375 -12.63 4.79 20.59
N VAL A 376 -12.00 3.99 19.74
CA VAL A 376 -10.79 4.37 19.00
C VAL A 376 -11.06 5.55 18.06
N THR A 377 -12.25 5.64 17.50
CA THR A 377 -12.71 6.77 16.69
C THR A 377 -12.73 8.07 17.52
N ASP A 378 -13.19 8.01 18.77
CA ASP A 378 -13.24 9.15 19.67
C ASP A 378 -11.83 9.60 20.10
N ILE A 379 -10.94 8.65 20.42
CA ILE A 379 -9.53 8.92 20.74
C ILE A 379 -8.85 9.64 19.58
N ARG A 380 -9.07 9.21 18.35
CA ARG A 380 -8.55 9.85 17.15
C ARG A 380 -9.00 11.31 17.02
N SER A 381 -10.27 11.58 17.30
CA SER A 381 -10.81 12.94 17.24
C SER A 381 -10.10 13.87 18.22
N CYS A 382 -9.75 13.36 19.42
CA CYS A 382 -8.93 14.10 20.38
C CYS A 382 -7.50 14.35 19.87
N LEU A 383 -6.89 13.38 19.17
CA LEU A 383 -5.54 13.51 18.64
C LEU A 383 -5.45 14.44 17.42
N ARG A 384 -6.50 14.57 16.60
CA ARG A 384 -6.57 15.53 15.47
C ARG A 384 -6.44 16.99 15.91
N GLY A 385 -6.90 17.34 17.10
CA GLY A 385 -6.69 18.67 17.68
C GLY A 385 -5.19 19.01 17.85
N CYS A 386 -4.34 18.00 17.99
CA CYS A 386 -2.89 18.15 18.11
C CYS A 386 -2.19 18.38 16.77
N ASP A 387 -2.71 17.82 15.66
CA ASP A 387 -2.11 17.93 14.32
C ASP A 387 -2.20 19.35 13.74
N SER A 388 -3.25 20.11 14.05
CA SER A 388 -3.37 21.51 13.64
C SER A 388 -2.28 22.39 14.26
N TYR A 389 -1.80 22.06 15.44
CA TYR A 389 -0.70 22.74 16.12
C TYR A 389 0.66 22.47 15.46
N TRP A 390 0.89 21.24 14.96
CA TRP A 390 2.14 20.87 14.28
C TRP A 390 2.23 21.42 12.86
N SER A 391 1.13 21.42 12.12
CA SER A 391 1.10 21.97 10.76
C SER A 391 1.32 23.49 10.74
N SER A 392 0.90 24.20 11.78
CA SER A 392 1.16 25.65 11.93
C SER A 392 2.62 25.96 12.29
N ARG A 393 3.28 25.13 13.14
CA ARG A 393 4.71 25.31 13.47
C ARG A 393 5.67 24.94 12.35
N LEU A 394 5.35 23.93 11.54
CA LEU A 394 6.12 23.60 10.36
C LEU A 394 6.04 24.71 9.28
N ARG A 395 4.90 25.37 9.15
CA ARG A 395 4.75 26.57 8.32
C ARG A 395 5.56 27.75 8.85
N GLN A 396 5.58 27.99 10.14
CA GLN A 396 6.39 29.08 10.75
C GLN A 396 7.89 28.84 10.66
N ARG A 397 8.38 27.60 10.71
CA ARG A 397 9.81 27.30 10.50
C ARG A 397 10.24 27.50 9.04
N ARG A 398 9.39 27.21 8.05
CA ARG A 398 9.67 27.46 6.63
C ARG A 398 9.68 28.96 6.28
N SER A 399 8.78 29.75 6.86
CA SER A 399 8.80 31.21 6.65
C SER A 399 10.06 31.87 7.25
N ARG A 400 10.66 31.30 8.31
CA ARG A 400 11.93 31.79 8.87
C ARG A 400 13.17 31.27 8.14
N ALA A 401 13.11 30.16 7.46
CA ALA A 401 14.18 29.62 6.62
C ALA A 401 14.21 30.26 5.22
N GLY A 402 13.04 30.65 4.67
CA GLY A 402 12.92 31.32 3.37
C GLY A 402 13.33 32.79 3.37
N CYS A 403 13.56 33.41 4.55
CA CYS A 403 13.91 34.81 4.66
C CYS A 403 15.43 35.08 4.69
N ARG A 404 16.29 34.09 4.41
CA ARG A 404 17.74 34.23 4.42
C ARG A 404 18.45 33.96 3.09
N SER A 405 17.76 33.83 1.97
CA SER A 405 18.42 33.56 0.68
C SER A 405 17.82 34.30 -0.53
N ASP A 406 17.39 35.56 -0.39
CA ASP A 406 17.12 36.39 -1.56
C ASP A 406 17.54 37.85 -1.31
N ARG A 407 18.84 38.05 -1.35
CA ARG A 407 19.44 39.33 -1.77
C ARG A 407 20.54 38.97 -2.75
N ASP A 408 20.20 38.76 -3.98
CA ASP A 408 20.91 39.22 -5.18
C ASP A 408 20.33 38.60 -6.45
N SER A 409 19.70 39.39 -7.24
CA SER A 409 19.76 39.44 -8.70
C SER A 409 18.49 40.06 -9.30
N SER A 410 18.58 41.38 -9.47
CA SER A 410 17.74 42.14 -10.39
C SER A 410 18.12 41.81 -11.81
N ARG A 411 17.19 41.35 -12.67
CA ARG A 411 17.02 41.83 -14.08
C ARG A 411 15.78 41.23 -14.73
N ARG A 412 14.87 42.10 -14.98
CA ARG A 412 13.82 42.24 -16.05
C ARG A 412 13.66 41.10 -17.06
N THR A 413 12.41 40.64 -17.25
CA THR A 413 11.66 40.79 -18.51
C THR A 413 10.16 40.65 -18.27
N ARG A 414 9.40 41.40 -19.06
CA ARG A 414 7.92 41.62 -18.95
C ARG A 414 7.11 40.64 -19.77
N HIS A 415 5.95 40.25 -19.20
CA HIS A 415 4.59 40.13 -19.74
C HIS A 415 4.24 38.99 -20.72
N PRO A 416 2.95 38.64 -20.86
CA PRO A 416 1.72 39.22 -20.31
C PRO A 416 0.75 38.26 -19.60
N GLN A 417 -0.19 38.84 -18.91
CA GLN A 417 -1.42 38.30 -18.29
C GLN A 417 -2.58 38.11 -19.34
N PRO A 418 -3.77 37.90 -18.90
CA PRO A 418 -4.53 36.71 -18.47
C PRO A 418 -5.87 36.60 -19.21
N VAL A 419 -6.73 35.64 -18.88
CA VAL A 419 -8.18 35.82 -18.91
C VAL A 419 -8.86 34.94 -17.86
N SER A 420 -9.74 35.58 -17.14
CA SER A 420 -10.72 35.11 -16.18
C SER A 420 -11.79 34.21 -16.75
N GLY A 421 -12.33 33.32 -15.94
CA GLY A 421 -13.59 32.65 -16.25
C GLY A 421 -13.96 31.64 -15.17
N GLY A 422 -14.74 32.08 -14.19
CA GLY A 422 -15.31 31.24 -13.16
C GLY A 422 -16.40 30.32 -13.66
N ARG A 423 -16.66 29.26 -12.91
CA ARG A 423 -18.02 28.85 -12.50
C ARG A 423 -17.96 27.67 -11.53
N ASN A 424 -18.71 27.85 -10.48
CA ASN A 424 -19.05 26.89 -9.44
C ASN A 424 -19.64 25.59 -10.00
N ALA A 425 -19.21 24.45 -9.48
CA ALA A 425 -19.94 23.20 -9.64
C ALA A 425 -20.31 22.66 -8.25
N VAL A 426 -21.61 22.62 -8.03
CA VAL A 426 -22.30 22.13 -6.83
C VAL A 426 -22.21 20.60 -6.79
N PHE A 427 -21.74 20.05 -5.67
CA PHE A 427 -21.81 18.62 -5.40
C PHE A 427 -23.26 18.21 -5.13
N ARG A 428 -23.87 17.46 -6.03
CA ARG A 428 -25.11 16.71 -5.79
C ARG A 428 -24.78 15.35 -5.18
N ARG A 429 -25.32 15.11 -3.99
CA ARG A 429 -25.45 13.77 -3.39
C ARG A 429 -26.36 12.90 -4.24
N GLN A 430 -25.89 11.79 -4.72
CA GLN A 430 -26.75 10.69 -5.16
C GLN A 430 -26.96 9.70 -4.03
N ARG A 431 -28.20 9.58 -3.60
CA ARG A 431 -28.70 8.44 -2.79
C ARG A 431 -29.02 7.32 -3.79
N SER A 432 -28.41 6.18 -3.66
CA SER A 432 -28.93 4.95 -4.26
C SER A 432 -29.74 4.17 -3.25
N ARG A 433 -30.99 3.92 -3.62
CA ARG A 433 -31.90 2.99 -2.92
C ARG A 433 -31.80 1.61 -3.58
N ARG A 434 -31.76 0.59 -2.72
CA ARG A 434 -32.28 -0.78 -2.90
C ARG A 434 -31.75 -1.56 -4.14
N LEU A 435 -31.33 -2.79 -3.99
CA LEU A 435 -31.82 -3.99 -3.25
C LEU A 435 -30.63 -4.78 -2.67
#